data_52aeebf3aa29abbc8eddb0d66d2a0093
#
_entry.id   52aeebf3aa29abbc8eddb0d66d2a0093
#
_cell.length_a   1.000
_cell.length_b   1.000
_cell.length_c   1.000
_cell.angle_alpha   90.00
_cell.angle_beta   90.00
_cell.angle_gamma   90.00
#
_symmetry.space_group_name_H-M   'P 1'
#
loop_
_entity.id
_entity.type
_entity.pdbx_description
1 polymer ?
#
loop_
_entity_poly.entity_id
_entity_poly.type
_entity_poly.pdbx_seq_one_letter_code
_entity_poly.pdbx_strand_id
1 'polypeptide(L)'
;MFDPRRHFGEIIPSRAKRCAFSVRQRISLAGAFMSNDDVYAAGLLNRALDPTTQPAAIQAFWRAEVDVLRKVITEGMRVIDFGCGTGRHLLQLSDRLCLGVGLDYEHSYIVEAHRHATGRPLYFITCDAVAVPLVEALDFAMCLASTWGTMSDKTAVLSEMRRLAPRPGARLLSVYSPASVPARREWYRRLGHAVTEEAPEYLMTEGGFRSEHFTEARLRSLVGDCIIRPLADIAYLVTF
;
A
#
# COMPACT_ATOMS: atom_id res chain seq x y z
N MET A 1 -24.04 -10.88 18.58
CA MET A 1 -22.60 -11.11 18.64
C MET A 1 -22.18 -11.60 17.25
N PHE A 2 -21.46 -10.78 16.51
CA PHE A 2 -21.08 -11.05 15.12
C PHE A 2 -19.87 -12.00 15.12
N ASP A 3 -20.00 -13.23 14.57
CA ASP A 3 -18.87 -14.15 14.35
C ASP A 3 -18.35 -13.94 12.92
N PRO A 4 -17.21 -13.26 12.73
CA PRO A 4 -16.66 -13.01 11.41
C PRO A 4 -16.33 -14.29 10.65
N ARG A 5 -16.05 -15.40 11.35
CA ARG A 5 -15.74 -16.70 10.71
C ARG A 5 -16.92 -17.33 10.00
N ARG A 6 -18.16 -17.04 10.41
CA ARG A 6 -19.38 -17.52 9.76
C ARG A 6 -19.67 -16.79 8.45
N HIS A 7 -19.35 -15.50 8.37
CA HIS A 7 -19.59 -14.70 7.15
C HIS A 7 -18.49 -14.86 6.10
N PHE A 8 -17.24 -15.09 6.52
CA PHE A 8 -16.12 -15.29 5.61
C PHE A 8 -15.93 -16.73 5.13
N GLY A 9 -16.46 -17.71 5.84
CA GLY A 9 -16.50 -19.10 5.36
C GLY A 9 -17.32 -19.29 4.08
N GLU A 10 -18.25 -18.36 3.78
CA GLU A 10 -19.05 -18.33 2.55
C GLU A 10 -18.43 -17.45 1.46
N ILE A 11 -17.58 -16.46 1.83
CA ILE A 11 -16.97 -15.52 0.90
C ILE A 11 -15.63 -16.02 0.37
N ILE A 12 -14.92 -16.82 1.16
CA ILE A 12 -13.72 -17.53 0.69
C ILE A 12 -14.19 -18.94 0.30
N PRO A 13 -14.36 -19.26 -1.01
CA PRO A 13 -14.74 -20.60 -1.40
C PRO A 13 -13.73 -21.58 -0.80
N SER A 14 -14.22 -22.72 -0.30
CA SER A 14 -13.43 -23.83 0.27
C SER A 14 -12.42 -24.47 -0.71
N ARG A 15 -12.15 -23.81 -1.83
CA ARG A 15 -11.15 -24.09 -2.87
C ARG A 15 -9.87 -23.29 -2.74
N ALA A 16 -9.50 -22.78 -1.56
CA ALA A 16 -8.14 -22.33 -1.27
C ALA A 16 -7.09 -23.48 -1.35
N LYS A 17 -7.55 -24.68 -1.66
CA LYS A 17 -6.69 -25.79 -2.09
C LYS A 17 -6.65 -25.83 -3.61
N ARG A 18 -5.58 -25.30 -4.21
CA ARG A 18 -5.19 -25.28 -5.64
C ARG A 18 -5.58 -24.01 -6.41
N CYS A 19 -4.86 -22.95 -6.16
CA CYS A 19 -4.47 -22.04 -7.23
C CYS A 19 -2.94 -21.99 -7.26
N ALA A 20 -2.34 -23.09 -7.71
CA ALA A 20 -1.02 -23.04 -8.32
C ALA A 20 -1.24 -22.40 -9.70
N PHE A 21 -1.19 -21.07 -9.77
CA PHE A 21 -1.10 -20.39 -11.05
C PHE A 21 0.30 -20.57 -11.60
N SER A 22 0.42 -21.36 -12.66
CA SER A 22 1.61 -21.45 -13.48
C SER A 22 1.89 -20.07 -14.10
N VAL A 23 2.88 -19.37 -13.58
CA VAL A 23 3.46 -18.20 -14.22
C VAL A 23 4.17 -18.70 -15.49
N ARG A 24 3.53 -18.58 -16.64
CA ARG A 24 4.22 -18.72 -17.92
C ARG A 24 5.07 -17.48 -18.12
N GLN A 25 6.38 -17.65 -17.96
CA GLN A 25 7.40 -16.70 -18.35
C GLN A 25 7.17 -16.21 -19.79
N ARG A 26 6.91 -14.92 -19.95
CA ARG A 26 7.26 -14.21 -21.18
C ARG A 26 8.62 -13.59 -20.96
N ILE A 27 9.66 -14.27 -21.38
CA ILE A 27 11.01 -13.71 -21.50
C ILE A 27 10.97 -12.78 -22.70
N SER A 28 10.92 -11.48 -22.45
CA SER A 28 11.28 -10.47 -23.43
C SER A 28 12.74 -10.12 -23.19
N LEU A 29 13.61 -10.47 -24.14
CA LEU A 29 15.01 -10.07 -24.21
C LEU A 29 15.09 -8.60 -24.64
N ALA A 30 14.93 -7.67 -23.69
CA ALA A 30 15.34 -6.29 -23.80
C ALA A 30 15.93 -5.90 -22.45
N GLY A 31 17.10 -5.28 -22.44
CA GLY A 31 18.02 -5.01 -21.31
C GLY A 31 17.35 -4.97 -19.94
N ALA A 32 17.80 -5.84 -19.04
CA ALA A 32 17.16 -6.11 -17.78
C ALA A 32 17.24 -4.90 -16.82
N PHE A 33 16.32 -3.96 -16.95
CA PHE A 33 15.93 -3.12 -15.84
C PHE A 33 15.08 -3.98 -14.89
N MET A 34 15.50 -4.09 -13.63
CA MET A 34 14.65 -4.72 -12.60
C MET A 34 13.32 -3.97 -12.54
N SER A 35 12.22 -4.70 -12.54
CA SER A 35 10.89 -4.11 -12.28
C SER A 35 10.78 -3.71 -10.80
N ASN A 36 9.77 -2.91 -10.44
CA ASN A 36 9.48 -2.69 -9.03
C ASN A 36 9.25 -4.02 -8.28
N ASP A 37 8.69 -5.01 -8.95
CA ASP A 37 8.43 -6.35 -8.42
C ASP A 37 9.72 -7.06 -8.00
N ASP A 38 10.78 -7.00 -8.81
CA ASP A 38 12.09 -7.60 -8.47
C ASP A 38 12.73 -6.93 -7.26
N VAL A 39 12.55 -5.62 -7.11
CA VAL A 39 13.10 -4.84 -5.97
C VAL A 39 12.39 -5.20 -4.67
N TYR A 40 11.07 -5.37 -4.71
CA TYR A 40 10.30 -5.80 -3.54
C TYR A 40 10.63 -7.24 -3.15
N ALA A 41 10.73 -8.16 -4.10
CA ALA A 41 11.12 -9.54 -3.88
C ALA A 41 12.53 -9.66 -3.24
N ALA A 42 13.41 -8.69 -3.47
CA ALA A 42 14.74 -8.63 -2.83
C ALA A 42 14.73 -8.20 -1.34
N GLY A 43 13.55 -8.06 -0.73
CA GLY A 43 13.41 -7.73 0.70
C GLY A 43 13.65 -6.25 1.03
N LEU A 44 13.46 -5.34 0.06
CA LEU A 44 13.61 -3.90 0.27
C LEU A 44 12.74 -3.40 1.43
N LEU A 45 11.49 -3.87 1.52
CA LEU A 45 10.56 -3.40 2.55
C LEU A 45 11.07 -3.70 3.96
N ASN A 46 11.63 -4.88 4.22
CA ASN A 46 12.12 -5.24 5.55
C ASN A 46 13.22 -4.28 6.03
N ARG A 47 14.13 -3.88 5.13
CA ARG A 47 15.16 -2.86 5.44
C ARG A 47 14.55 -1.47 5.55
N ALA A 48 13.57 -1.14 4.72
CA ALA A 48 12.88 0.15 4.74
C ALA A 48 12.07 0.35 6.02
N LEU A 49 11.54 -0.74 6.61
CA LEU A 49 10.81 -0.71 7.88
C LEU A 49 11.71 -0.48 9.10
N ASP A 50 13.03 -0.70 8.99
CA ASP A 50 13.97 -0.42 10.07
C ASP A 50 14.10 1.10 10.30
N PRO A 51 13.70 1.62 11.48
CA PRO A 51 13.76 3.05 11.77
C PRO A 51 15.18 3.64 11.65
N THR A 52 16.22 2.83 11.82
CA THR A 52 17.62 3.29 11.75
C THR A 52 18.04 3.68 10.33
N THR A 53 17.37 3.12 9.31
CA THR A 53 17.62 3.47 7.91
C THR A 53 16.89 4.75 7.49
N GLN A 54 15.84 5.13 8.21
CA GLN A 54 14.93 6.19 7.80
C GLN A 54 15.45 7.59 8.18
N PRO A 55 15.51 8.55 7.25
CA PRO A 55 15.65 9.97 7.58
C PRO A 55 14.49 10.46 8.45
N ALA A 56 14.73 11.49 9.26
CA ALA A 56 13.73 12.02 10.19
C ALA A 56 12.40 12.40 9.52
N ALA A 57 12.45 12.96 8.29
CA ALA A 57 11.25 13.32 7.54
C ALA A 57 10.42 12.09 7.13
N ILE A 58 11.06 10.97 6.76
CA ILE A 58 10.39 9.70 6.45
C ILE A 58 9.74 9.13 7.72
N GLN A 59 10.45 9.15 8.85
CA GLN A 59 9.88 8.72 10.13
C GLN A 59 8.68 9.58 10.55
N ALA A 60 8.78 10.92 10.37
CA ALA A 60 7.67 11.83 10.66
C ALA A 60 6.45 11.54 9.79
N PHE A 61 6.65 11.30 8.50
CA PHE A 61 5.59 10.91 7.56
C PHE A 61 4.89 9.63 8.03
N TRP A 62 5.62 8.58 8.36
CA TRP A 62 5.03 7.30 8.79
C TRP A 62 4.32 7.38 10.14
N ARG A 63 4.78 8.23 11.07
CA ARG A 63 4.07 8.50 12.32
C ARG A 63 2.77 9.26 12.06
N ALA A 64 2.83 10.28 11.20
CA ALA A 64 1.66 11.09 10.88
C ALA A 64 0.54 10.27 10.20
N GLU A 65 0.88 9.27 9.37
CA GLU A 65 -0.10 8.32 8.82
C GLU A 65 -0.87 7.60 9.94
N VAL A 66 -0.16 7.04 10.89
CA VAL A 66 -0.78 6.32 12.02
C VAL A 66 -1.66 7.23 12.86
N ASP A 67 -1.20 8.46 13.12
CA ASP A 67 -1.98 9.45 13.87
C ASP A 67 -3.28 9.84 13.16
N VAL A 68 -3.24 9.95 11.83
CA VAL A 68 -4.45 10.17 11.01
C VAL A 68 -5.36 8.96 11.07
N LEU A 69 -4.83 7.77 10.85
CA LEU A 69 -5.63 6.54 10.86
C LEU A 69 -6.36 6.35 12.18
N ARG A 70 -5.69 6.59 13.31
CA ARG A 70 -6.31 6.50 14.64
C ARG A 70 -7.43 7.53 14.87
N LYS A 71 -7.48 8.62 14.11
CA LYS A 71 -8.56 9.62 14.14
C LYS A 71 -9.73 9.27 13.23
N VAL A 72 -9.47 8.67 12.05
CA VAL A 72 -10.49 8.39 11.03
C VAL A 72 -11.09 6.98 11.15
N ILE A 73 -10.31 6.02 11.63
CA ILE A 73 -10.78 4.65 11.84
C ILE A 73 -11.42 4.56 13.23
N THR A 74 -12.73 4.36 13.25
CA THR A 74 -13.50 4.17 14.47
C THR A 74 -13.63 2.70 14.83
N GLU A 75 -14.03 2.41 16.06
CA GLU A 75 -14.22 1.05 16.54
C GLU A 75 -15.28 0.29 15.72
N GLY A 76 -15.00 -0.98 15.44
CA GLY A 76 -15.89 -1.86 14.70
C GLY A 76 -15.85 -1.72 13.18
N MET A 77 -15.00 -0.86 12.62
CA MET A 77 -14.88 -0.71 11.17
C MET A 77 -14.25 -1.94 10.49
N ARG A 78 -14.67 -2.16 9.24
CA ARG A 78 -14.08 -3.10 8.27
C ARG A 78 -13.21 -2.31 7.31
N VAL A 79 -11.90 -2.57 7.32
CA VAL A 79 -10.89 -1.78 6.60
C VAL A 79 -10.13 -2.65 5.61
N ILE A 80 -9.84 -2.11 4.41
CA ILE A 80 -8.95 -2.73 3.44
C ILE A 80 -7.74 -1.84 3.18
N ASP A 81 -6.53 -2.46 3.13
CA ASP A 81 -5.25 -1.81 2.88
C ASP A 81 -4.64 -2.34 1.57
N PHE A 82 -4.51 -1.46 0.58
CA PHE A 82 -3.97 -1.74 -0.75
C PHE A 82 -2.45 -1.57 -0.76
N GLY A 83 -1.72 -2.66 -1.02
CA GLY A 83 -0.26 -2.69 -0.90
C GLY A 83 0.18 -2.64 0.57
N CYS A 84 -0.38 -3.56 1.36
CA CYS A 84 -0.21 -3.56 2.83
C CYS A 84 1.18 -3.96 3.30
N GLY A 85 2.03 -4.53 2.42
CA GLY A 85 3.31 -5.10 2.78
C GLY A 85 3.15 -6.14 3.89
N THR A 86 3.93 -6.01 4.96
CA THR A 86 3.86 -6.89 6.14
C THR A 86 2.71 -6.58 7.11
N GLY A 87 1.72 -5.78 6.67
CA GLY A 87 0.51 -5.49 7.43
C GLY A 87 0.66 -4.40 8.50
N ARG A 88 1.69 -3.59 8.46
CA ARG A 88 2.05 -2.60 9.51
C ARG A 88 0.88 -1.74 10.00
N HIS A 89 0.11 -1.16 9.08
CA HIS A 89 -1.00 -0.27 9.45
C HIS A 89 -2.16 -1.04 10.08
N LEU A 90 -2.56 -2.16 9.49
CA LEU A 90 -3.64 -2.99 10.01
C LEU A 90 -3.29 -3.59 11.38
N LEU A 91 -2.04 -4.00 11.58
CA LEU A 91 -1.56 -4.49 12.87
C LEU A 91 -1.67 -3.44 13.98
N GLN A 92 -1.36 -2.18 13.68
CA GLN A 92 -1.45 -1.06 14.62
C GLN A 92 -2.89 -0.59 14.90
N LEU A 93 -3.85 -0.99 14.07
CA LEU A 93 -5.27 -0.67 14.19
C LEU A 93 -6.11 -1.85 14.67
N SER A 94 -5.51 -3.02 14.85
CA SER A 94 -6.21 -4.28 15.07
C SER A 94 -7.13 -4.29 16.31
N ASP A 95 -6.85 -3.45 17.28
CA ASP A 95 -7.65 -3.24 18.49
C ASP A 95 -9.00 -2.55 18.22
N ARG A 96 -9.12 -1.87 17.08
CA ARG A 96 -10.31 -1.10 16.67
C ARG A 96 -11.13 -1.76 15.57
N LEU A 97 -10.53 -2.69 14.84
CA LEU A 97 -11.16 -3.29 13.69
C LEU A 97 -12.05 -4.47 14.06
N CYS A 98 -13.24 -4.56 13.47
CA CYS A 98 -13.95 -5.83 13.44
C CYS A 98 -13.43 -6.72 12.29
N LEU A 99 -12.84 -6.12 11.25
CA LEU A 99 -12.20 -6.81 10.15
C LEU A 99 -11.12 -5.90 9.51
N GLY A 100 -9.91 -6.41 9.34
CA GLY A 100 -8.89 -5.83 8.50
C GLY A 100 -8.51 -6.78 7.37
N VAL A 101 -8.47 -6.28 6.13
CA VAL A 101 -8.01 -7.03 4.95
C VAL A 101 -6.82 -6.31 4.34
N GLY A 102 -5.67 -6.96 4.28
CA GLY A 102 -4.48 -6.45 3.61
C GLY A 102 -4.26 -7.15 2.27
N LEU A 103 -3.93 -6.38 1.26
CA LEU A 103 -3.60 -6.87 -0.08
C LEU A 103 -2.16 -6.49 -0.43
N ASP A 104 -1.41 -7.44 -0.93
CA ASP A 104 -0.11 -7.18 -1.54
C ASP A 104 0.15 -8.22 -2.64
N TYR A 105 0.89 -7.85 -3.68
CA TYR A 105 1.24 -8.81 -4.71
C TYR A 105 2.48 -9.64 -4.33
N GLU A 106 3.32 -9.13 -3.40
CA GLU A 106 4.50 -9.83 -2.93
C GLU A 106 4.13 -10.85 -1.85
N HIS A 107 4.14 -12.12 -2.25
CA HIS A 107 3.71 -13.24 -1.39
C HIS A 107 4.51 -13.35 -0.08
N SER A 108 5.81 -13.04 -0.12
CA SER A 108 6.68 -13.12 1.06
C SER A 108 6.23 -12.17 2.16
N TYR A 109 5.76 -10.97 1.81
CA TYR A 109 5.22 -9.99 2.75
C TYR A 109 3.89 -10.45 3.35
N ILE A 110 3.03 -11.08 2.55
CA ILE A 110 1.77 -11.65 3.02
C ILE A 110 2.00 -12.79 4.01
N VAL A 111 3.00 -13.64 3.76
CA VAL A 111 3.40 -14.70 4.71
C VAL A 111 3.84 -14.10 6.04
N GLU A 112 4.63 -13.03 6.01
CA GLU A 112 5.08 -12.34 7.22
C GLU A 112 3.93 -11.64 7.95
N ALA A 113 3.04 -10.97 7.22
CA ALA A 113 1.85 -10.35 7.77
C ALA A 113 0.95 -11.35 8.51
N HIS A 114 0.77 -12.56 7.96
CA HIS A 114 0.02 -13.62 8.62
C HIS A 114 0.64 -14.06 9.95
N ARG A 115 1.96 -14.13 10.06
CA ARG A 115 2.65 -14.50 11.30
C ARG A 115 2.34 -13.51 12.43
N HIS A 116 2.27 -12.21 12.11
CA HIS A 116 1.99 -11.15 13.07
C HIS A 116 0.49 -10.98 13.40
N ALA A 117 -0.40 -11.54 12.59
CA ALA A 117 -1.85 -11.38 12.73
C ALA A 117 -2.54 -12.42 13.61
N THR A 118 -1.79 -13.40 14.15
CA THR A 118 -2.36 -14.49 14.95
C THR A 118 -3.26 -13.95 16.09
N GLY A 119 -4.51 -14.43 16.14
CA GLY A 119 -5.49 -14.04 17.15
C GLY A 119 -6.14 -12.66 16.93
N ARG A 120 -5.89 -11.99 15.81
CA ARG A 120 -6.46 -10.68 15.44
C ARG A 120 -7.48 -10.84 14.31
N PRO A 121 -8.44 -9.91 14.14
CA PRO A 121 -9.42 -9.94 13.05
C PRO A 121 -8.81 -9.44 11.73
N LEU A 122 -7.64 -9.94 11.37
CA LEU A 122 -6.86 -9.51 10.21
C LEU A 122 -6.68 -10.67 9.24
N TYR A 123 -6.86 -10.38 7.95
CA TYR A 123 -6.68 -11.31 6.83
C TYR A 123 -5.78 -10.66 5.79
N PHE A 124 -4.90 -11.46 5.19
CA PHE A 124 -3.97 -10.97 4.18
C PHE A 124 -4.07 -11.82 2.92
N ILE A 125 -4.05 -11.20 1.76
CA ILE A 125 -4.30 -11.85 0.46
C ILE A 125 -3.20 -11.45 -0.50
N THR A 126 -2.55 -12.45 -1.12
CA THR A 126 -1.65 -12.19 -2.24
C THR A 126 -2.48 -11.97 -3.49
N CYS A 127 -2.56 -10.74 -3.98
CA CYS A 127 -3.24 -10.41 -5.22
C CYS A 127 -2.75 -9.09 -5.80
N ASP A 128 -3.06 -8.87 -7.09
CA ASP A 128 -2.88 -7.58 -7.72
C ASP A 128 -3.98 -6.61 -7.26
N ALA A 129 -3.58 -5.39 -6.89
CA ALA A 129 -4.47 -4.32 -6.44
C ALA A 129 -5.46 -3.83 -7.52
N VAL A 130 -5.23 -4.18 -8.80
CA VAL A 130 -6.10 -3.83 -9.93
C VAL A 130 -7.24 -4.81 -10.15
N ALA A 131 -7.22 -5.98 -9.46
CA ALA A 131 -8.21 -7.05 -9.62
C ALA A 131 -8.44 -7.78 -8.29
N VAL A 132 -9.05 -7.10 -7.33
CA VAL A 132 -9.21 -7.60 -5.96
C VAL A 132 -10.32 -8.66 -5.90
N PRO A 133 -10.04 -9.89 -5.39
CA PRO A 133 -10.99 -11.00 -5.38
C PRO A 133 -12.01 -10.92 -4.22
N LEU A 134 -12.46 -9.71 -3.88
CA LEU A 134 -13.49 -9.47 -2.89
C LEU A 134 -14.74 -8.91 -3.56
N VAL A 135 -15.91 -9.39 -3.14
CA VAL A 135 -17.21 -8.96 -3.69
C VAL A 135 -17.95 -8.00 -2.76
N GLU A 136 -17.74 -8.11 -1.45
CA GLU A 136 -18.41 -7.27 -0.47
C GLU A 136 -17.71 -5.94 -0.26
N ALA A 137 -18.51 -4.88 -0.15
CA ALA A 137 -18.02 -3.57 0.24
C ALA A 137 -17.62 -3.55 1.72
N LEU A 138 -16.58 -2.78 2.00
CA LEU A 138 -16.03 -2.52 3.32
C LEU A 138 -16.32 -1.08 3.74
N ASP A 139 -16.00 -0.73 4.98
CA ASP A 139 -16.34 0.60 5.50
C ASP A 139 -15.29 1.65 5.10
N PHE A 140 -14.04 1.21 4.86
CA PHE A 140 -12.94 2.11 4.55
C PHE A 140 -11.85 1.40 3.72
N ALA A 141 -11.27 2.11 2.74
CA ALA A 141 -10.15 1.66 1.94
C ALA A 141 -8.97 2.62 2.08
N MET A 142 -7.77 2.09 2.23
CA MET A 142 -6.54 2.89 2.30
C MET A 142 -5.45 2.33 1.38
N CYS A 143 -4.58 3.21 0.90
CA CYS A 143 -3.31 2.89 0.24
C CYS A 143 -2.28 3.90 0.71
N LEU A 144 -1.36 3.48 1.56
CA LEU A 144 -0.50 4.35 2.36
C LEU A 144 0.98 4.17 2.02
N ALA A 145 1.86 4.89 2.76
CA ALA A 145 3.32 4.86 2.56
C ALA A 145 3.76 5.19 1.13
N SER A 146 2.96 5.98 0.42
CA SER A 146 3.16 6.30 -1.00
C SER A 146 3.19 5.07 -1.94
N THR A 147 2.64 3.93 -1.51
CA THR A 147 2.59 2.69 -2.29
C THR A 147 1.87 2.88 -3.62
N TRP A 148 0.80 3.69 -3.67
CA TRP A 148 0.14 4.04 -4.93
C TRP A 148 1.09 4.68 -5.96
N GLY A 149 2.10 5.42 -5.50
CA GLY A 149 3.14 6.02 -6.36
C GLY A 149 4.09 5.00 -7.01
N THR A 150 4.07 3.74 -6.60
CA THR A 150 4.88 2.66 -7.19
C THR A 150 4.06 1.73 -8.09
N MET A 151 2.73 1.82 -8.05
CA MET A 151 1.83 0.99 -8.84
C MET A 151 1.77 1.47 -10.31
N SER A 152 1.67 0.55 -11.26
CA SER A 152 1.63 0.85 -12.70
C SER A 152 0.27 1.42 -13.13
N ASP A 153 -0.83 0.74 -12.82
CA ASP A 153 -2.20 1.18 -13.18
C ASP A 153 -2.91 1.84 -12.00
N LYS A 154 -2.63 3.12 -11.82
CA LYS A 154 -3.20 3.94 -10.76
C LYS A 154 -4.73 4.08 -10.86
N THR A 155 -5.25 4.10 -12.08
CA THR A 155 -6.68 4.28 -12.35
C THR A 155 -7.48 3.04 -11.97
N ALA A 156 -6.98 1.86 -12.32
CA ALA A 156 -7.60 0.59 -11.92
C ALA A 156 -7.60 0.43 -10.40
N VAL A 157 -6.52 0.77 -9.71
CA VAL A 157 -6.47 0.74 -8.23
C VAL A 157 -7.50 1.68 -7.62
N LEU A 158 -7.64 2.92 -8.10
CA LEU A 158 -8.68 3.83 -7.62
C LEU A 158 -10.09 3.30 -7.88
N SER A 159 -10.31 2.60 -9.00
CA SER A 159 -11.58 1.96 -9.32
C SER A 159 -11.91 0.85 -8.30
N GLU A 160 -10.95 0.00 -7.97
CA GLU A 160 -11.12 -1.05 -6.96
C GLU A 160 -11.35 -0.45 -5.55
N MET A 161 -10.63 0.61 -5.18
CA MET A 161 -10.88 1.32 -3.92
C MET A 161 -12.31 1.88 -3.85
N ARG A 162 -12.82 2.46 -4.97
CA ARG A 162 -14.22 2.95 -5.03
C ARG A 162 -15.22 1.82 -4.96
N ARG A 163 -14.95 0.69 -5.60
CA ARG A 163 -15.83 -0.48 -5.58
C ARG A 163 -15.95 -1.08 -4.17
N LEU A 164 -14.82 -1.18 -3.46
CA LEU A 164 -14.75 -1.81 -2.15
C LEU A 164 -15.07 -0.86 -0.98
N ALA A 165 -14.97 0.45 -1.16
CA ALA A 165 -15.40 1.45 -0.18
C ALA A 165 -16.21 2.54 -0.90
N PRO A 166 -17.48 2.27 -1.25
CA PRO A 166 -18.25 3.13 -2.17
C PRO A 166 -18.68 4.47 -1.58
N ARG A 167 -18.68 4.61 -0.24
CA ARG A 167 -19.11 5.87 0.40
C ARG A 167 -18.11 7.00 0.10
N PRO A 168 -18.54 8.20 -0.26
CA PRO A 168 -17.66 9.36 -0.38
C PRO A 168 -16.88 9.60 0.93
N GLY A 169 -15.59 9.92 0.81
CA GLY A 169 -14.72 10.14 1.97
C GLY A 169 -14.26 8.87 2.70
N ALA A 170 -14.67 7.69 2.24
CA ALA A 170 -14.26 6.41 2.83
C ALA A 170 -12.96 5.85 2.22
N ARG A 171 -12.21 6.65 1.47
CA ARG A 171 -10.97 6.24 0.83
C ARG A 171 -9.85 7.22 1.14
N LEU A 172 -8.67 6.68 1.41
CA LEU A 172 -7.52 7.45 1.83
C LEU A 172 -6.28 7.00 1.07
N LEU A 173 -5.58 7.96 0.47
CA LEU A 173 -4.23 7.77 -0.02
C LEU A 173 -3.26 8.63 0.80
N SER A 174 -2.06 8.15 1.02
CA SER A 174 -0.91 8.98 1.35
C SER A 174 0.12 8.86 0.24
N VAL A 175 0.59 10.00 -0.27
CA VAL A 175 1.51 10.04 -1.41
C VAL A 175 2.59 11.09 -1.18
N TYR A 176 3.79 10.83 -1.68
CA TYR A 176 4.86 11.82 -1.63
C TYR A 176 4.50 13.07 -2.44
N SER A 177 4.88 14.24 -1.89
CA SER A 177 4.94 15.51 -2.61
C SER A 177 6.33 15.70 -3.25
N PRO A 178 6.53 16.69 -4.14
CA PRO A 178 7.87 17.04 -4.62
C PRO A 178 8.87 17.39 -3.51
N ALA A 179 8.41 17.91 -2.38
CA ALA A 179 9.26 18.19 -1.21
C ALA A 179 9.91 16.95 -0.58
N SER A 180 9.42 15.74 -0.91
CA SER A 180 9.98 14.48 -0.44
C SER A 180 11.33 14.10 -1.07
N VAL A 181 11.67 14.69 -2.21
CA VAL A 181 12.82 14.28 -3.03
C VAL A 181 14.13 14.20 -2.24
N PRO A 182 14.54 15.21 -1.44
CA PRO A 182 15.81 15.15 -0.68
C PRO A 182 15.80 14.02 0.35
N ALA A 183 14.69 13.85 1.10
CA ALA A 183 14.58 12.83 2.13
C ALA A 183 14.56 11.41 1.53
N ARG A 184 13.88 11.21 0.40
CA ARG A 184 13.83 9.92 -0.30
C ARG A 184 15.18 9.54 -0.91
N ARG A 185 15.90 10.50 -1.50
CA ARG A 185 17.25 10.27 -2.02
C ARG A 185 18.19 9.79 -0.92
N GLU A 186 18.18 10.46 0.25
CA GLU A 186 18.96 10.04 1.41
C GLU A 186 18.53 8.68 1.93
N TRP A 187 17.24 8.41 1.96
CA TRP A 187 16.73 7.12 2.41
C TRP A 187 17.15 5.99 1.47
N TYR A 188 16.99 6.15 0.16
CA TYR A 188 17.42 5.13 -0.81
C TYR A 188 18.93 4.88 -0.72
N ARG A 189 19.73 5.93 -0.56
CA ARG A 189 21.17 5.79 -0.33
C ARG A 189 21.49 4.94 0.93
N ARG A 190 20.78 5.15 2.03
CA ARG A 190 20.93 4.34 3.25
C ARG A 190 20.51 2.90 3.06
N LEU A 191 19.54 2.65 2.19
CA LEU A 191 19.11 1.30 1.81
C LEU A 191 20.07 0.61 0.82
N GLY A 192 21.10 1.33 0.34
CA GLY A 192 22.07 0.81 -0.64
C GLY A 192 21.60 0.95 -2.08
N HIS A 193 20.64 1.84 -2.38
CA HIS A 193 20.12 2.09 -3.72
C HIS A 193 20.47 3.51 -4.16
N ALA A 194 21.33 3.65 -5.19
CA ALA A 194 21.61 4.94 -5.79
C ALA A 194 20.43 5.39 -6.65
N VAL A 195 20.07 6.68 -6.55
CA VAL A 195 19.12 7.31 -7.48
C VAL A 195 19.87 7.64 -8.76
N THR A 196 19.42 7.06 -9.87
CA THR A 196 20.03 7.20 -11.20
C THR A 196 19.26 8.16 -12.08
N GLU A 197 17.97 8.38 -11.80
CA GLU A 197 17.13 9.32 -12.53
C GLU A 197 16.24 10.11 -11.58
N GLU A 198 16.17 11.40 -11.78
CA GLU A 198 15.27 12.31 -11.10
C GLU A 198 14.47 13.10 -12.12
N ALA A 199 13.20 12.76 -12.25
CA ALA A 199 12.25 13.43 -13.11
C ALA A 199 11.31 14.33 -12.28
N PRO A 200 10.56 15.25 -12.93
CA PRO A 200 9.59 16.10 -12.24
C PRO A 200 8.51 15.35 -11.46
N GLU A 201 8.32 14.07 -11.75
CA GLU A 201 7.24 13.26 -11.19
C GLU A 201 7.71 12.01 -10.44
N TYR A 202 8.99 11.63 -10.52
CA TYR A 202 9.49 10.41 -9.88
C TYR A 202 10.99 10.43 -9.60
N LEU A 203 11.40 9.52 -8.73
CA LEU A 203 12.77 9.05 -8.59
C LEU A 203 12.87 7.62 -9.08
N MET A 204 13.97 7.30 -9.77
CA MET A 204 14.32 5.94 -10.14
C MET A 204 15.68 5.57 -9.56
N THR A 205 15.82 4.36 -9.05
CA THR A 205 17.09 3.82 -8.54
C THR A 205 17.79 2.96 -9.59
N GLU A 206 19.07 2.66 -9.37
CA GLU A 206 19.88 1.79 -10.24
C GLU A 206 19.27 0.39 -10.47
N GLY A 207 18.47 -0.11 -9.50
CA GLY A 207 17.71 -1.34 -9.63
C GLY A 207 16.39 -1.20 -10.41
N GLY A 208 16.10 -0.04 -10.99
CA GLY A 208 14.86 0.19 -11.74
C GLY A 208 13.63 0.48 -10.86
N PHE A 209 13.79 0.57 -9.54
CA PHE A 209 12.69 0.94 -8.66
C PHE A 209 12.25 2.37 -8.92
N ARG A 210 11.02 2.52 -9.42
CA ARG A 210 10.39 3.81 -9.70
C ARG A 210 9.41 4.16 -8.61
N SER A 211 9.58 5.34 -8.02
CA SER A 211 8.71 5.87 -6.98
C SER A 211 8.28 7.30 -7.32
N GLU A 212 6.98 7.50 -7.53
CA GLU A 212 6.43 8.79 -7.94
C GLU A 212 6.19 9.72 -6.76
N HIS A 213 6.15 11.01 -7.08
CA HIS A 213 5.65 12.07 -6.21
C HIS A 213 4.65 12.92 -7.01
N PHE A 214 3.77 13.60 -6.30
CA PHE A 214 2.61 14.22 -6.91
C PHE A 214 2.50 15.68 -6.52
N THR A 215 2.13 16.53 -7.48
CA THR A 215 1.61 17.86 -7.20
C THR A 215 0.10 17.76 -6.90
N GLU A 216 -0.46 18.76 -6.21
CA GLU A 216 -1.92 18.81 -5.99
C GLU A 216 -2.72 18.80 -7.30
N ALA A 217 -2.25 19.54 -8.31
CA ALA A 217 -2.89 19.59 -9.62
C ALA A 217 -2.96 18.20 -10.26
N ARG A 218 -1.86 17.43 -10.21
CA ARG A 218 -1.82 16.06 -10.73
C ARG A 218 -2.72 15.12 -9.92
N LEU A 219 -2.77 15.26 -8.61
CA LEU A 219 -3.68 14.48 -7.77
C LEU A 219 -5.14 14.74 -8.13
N ARG A 220 -5.54 16.00 -8.28
CA ARG A 220 -6.92 16.35 -8.72
C ARG A 220 -7.24 15.79 -10.09
N SER A 221 -6.30 15.80 -11.02
CA SER A 221 -6.49 15.23 -12.36
C SER A 221 -6.69 13.71 -12.34
N LEU A 222 -5.97 12.99 -11.46
CA LEU A 222 -6.03 11.52 -11.40
C LEU A 222 -7.18 11.01 -10.51
N VAL A 223 -7.40 11.65 -9.36
CA VAL A 223 -8.37 11.20 -8.36
C VAL A 223 -9.76 11.79 -8.60
N GLY A 224 -9.85 12.98 -9.21
CA GLY A 224 -11.10 13.72 -9.38
C GLY A 224 -11.47 14.54 -8.14
N ASP A 225 -12.72 14.48 -7.73
CA ASP A 225 -13.20 15.18 -6.53
C ASP A 225 -12.56 14.57 -5.28
N CYS A 226 -11.72 15.37 -4.62
CA CYS A 226 -10.96 14.93 -3.46
C CYS A 226 -10.52 16.09 -2.56
N ILE A 227 -10.32 15.79 -1.30
CA ILE A 227 -9.70 16.69 -0.32
C ILE A 227 -8.22 16.32 -0.20
N ILE A 228 -7.34 17.29 -0.45
CA ILE A 228 -5.90 17.12 -0.34
C ILE A 228 -5.41 17.95 0.86
N ARG A 229 -4.64 17.35 1.74
CA ARG A 229 -4.01 18.01 2.91
C ARG A 229 -2.53 17.69 2.97
N PRO A 230 -1.68 18.64 3.32
CA PRO A 230 -0.27 18.35 3.63
C PRO A 230 -0.14 17.31 4.75
N LEU A 231 0.88 16.45 4.64
CA LEU A 231 1.21 15.44 5.64
C LEU A 231 2.73 15.40 5.86
N ALA A 232 3.17 15.74 7.08
CA ALA A 232 4.58 15.70 7.51
C ALA A 232 5.56 16.42 6.55
N ASP A 233 5.16 17.55 5.97
CA ASP A 233 5.91 18.43 5.06
C ASP A 233 6.40 17.79 3.75
N ILE A 234 6.39 16.48 3.62
CA ILE A 234 6.91 15.74 2.45
C ILE A 234 5.86 14.96 1.68
N ALA A 235 4.60 15.02 2.10
CA ALA A 235 3.55 14.19 1.52
C ALA A 235 2.21 14.92 1.49
N TYR A 236 1.27 14.30 0.80
CA TYR A 236 -0.15 14.65 0.83
C TYR A 236 -0.98 13.47 1.33
N LEU A 237 -2.00 13.82 2.09
CA LEU A 237 -3.11 12.96 2.44
C LEU A 237 -4.28 13.30 1.51
N VAL A 238 -4.83 12.30 0.81
CA VAL A 238 -5.91 12.48 -0.17
C VAL A 238 -7.11 11.66 0.26
N THR A 239 -8.23 12.33 0.52
CA THR A 239 -9.51 11.69 0.86
C THR A 239 -10.50 11.89 -0.29
N PHE A 240 -11.19 10.84 -0.72
CA PHE A 240 -12.10 10.88 -1.89
C PHE A 240 -13.26 9.89 -1.80
#